data_47213abcda53c7376b0fa4df019ede39
#
_entry.id   47213abcda53c7376b0fa4df019ede39
#
_cell.length_a   1.000
_cell.length_b   1.000
_cell.length_c   1.000
_cell.angle_alpha   90.00
_cell.angle_beta   90.00
_cell.angle_gamma   90.00
#
_symmetry.space_group_name_H-M   'P 1'
#
loop_
_entity.id
_entity.type
_entity.pdbx_description
1 polymer ?
#
loop_
_entity_poly.entity_id
_entity_poly.type
_entity_poly.pdbx_seq_one_letter_code
_entity_poly.pdbx_strand_id
1 'polypeptide(L)'
;MPDGSPTRAGRIRALIPAAGAPRALALSTFVGQTGSGLFLPVSALFFTRSVGLAPTQVGLGLAVAGLTGLAAAVPIGRLADRVGARGTYAVALLGQAAATASFALVHSLWTFVLVSTVAALAERGGSAARGAVIGAMGEGEARVRLRALLKSVTNAGLSIGTALAALALAADTRAAYLAVVFVNAATYVCAALPLIRVPAVPPAGRGPDAPPRRAVLRNRPYTLVTVLCGLTSIHYDVLSLALPLWIAGHSDAPQWSISAVILANTVLVVLLQVPFSRGTGTAATAAGAVRRSGWVLWAGWAVIAGAAFAGSPAVAVGLLVVGMVCHTAGELWHSAGSYGLSYELAPAGSHGEYQGFFSLGRGATAALAPVVVTTVCLAEGSDWRPATGWFLLGLVVAVAAWAVPVATRWAERAAPAEAAALTDAPPADAAPAPAASGAGPDRTPVPTAGPPLQESR
;
A
#
# COMPACT_ATOMS: atom_id res chain seq x y z
N MET A 1 -35.79 -23.32 -11.87
CA MET A 1 -34.65 -22.96 -10.98
C MET A 1 -34.84 -21.51 -10.58
N PRO A 2 -34.92 -21.13 -9.31
CA PRO A 2 -35.12 -19.74 -8.93
C PRO A 2 -33.84 -18.97 -9.19
N ASP A 3 -33.99 -17.85 -9.86
CA ASP A 3 -32.95 -16.89 -10.28
C ASP A 3 -32.22 -16.35 -9.05
N GLY A 4 -30.96 -16.78 -8.86
CA GLY A 4 -30.11 -16.46 -7.70
C GLY A 4 -29.48 -15.08 -7.76
N SER A 5 -30.12 -14.07 -8.36
CA SER A 5 -29.64 -12.70 -8.35
C SER A 5 -29.72 -12.14 -6.91
N PRO A 6 -28.59 -11.69 -6.32
CA PRO A 6 -28.60 -11.17 -4.95
C PRO A 6 -29.51 -9.94 -4.88
N THR A 7 -30.49 -9.98 -3.98
CA THR A 7 -31.40 -8.86 -3.69
C THR A 7 -30.59 -7.59 -3.33
N ARG A 8 -31.17 -6.41 -3.56
CA ARG A 8 -30.56 -5.11 -3.24
C ARG A 8 -30.05 -5.06 -1.79
N ALA A 9 -30.76 -5.69 -0.85
CA ALA A 9 -30.36 -5.86 0.54
C ALA A 9 -29.13 -6.77 0.69
N GLY A 10 -28.99 -7.81 -0.13
CA GLY A 10 -27.83 -8.69 -0.15
C GLY A 10 -26.55 -7.97 -0.67
N ARG A 11 -26.70 -7.05 -1.62
CA ARG A 11 -25.58 -6.23 -2.12
C ARG A 11 -25.10 -5.22 -1.07
N ILE A 12 -25.99 -4.58 -0.33
CA ILE A 12 -25.64 -3.66 0.77
C ILE A 12 -24.98 -4.43 1.93
N ARG A 13 -25.48 -5.62 2.27
CA ARG A 13 -24.88 -6.49 3.29
C ARG A 13 -23.46 -6.95 2.90
N ALA A 14 -23.15 -7.10 1.62
CA ALA A 14 -21.83 -7.45 1.13
C ALA A 14 -20.80 -6.31 1.27
N LEU A 15 -21.25 -5.07 1.43
CA LEU A 15 -20.40 -3.89 1.69
C LEU A 15 -20.12 -3.68 3.18
N ILE A 16 -20.85 -4.35 4.07
CA ILE A 16 -20.63 -4.25 5.52
C ILE A 16 -19.62 -5.32 5.94
N PRO A 17 -18.54 -4.96 6.67
CA PRO A 17 -17.59 -5.93 7.18
C PRO A 17 -18.28 -6.96 8.08
N ALA A 18 -17.84 -8.22 7.99
CA ALA A 18 -18.23 -9.24 8.95
C ALA A 18 -17.98 -8.78 10.38
N ALA A 19 -18.85 -9.15 11.32
CA ALA A 19 -18.70 -8.81 12.73
C ALA A 19 -17.34 -9.33 13.27
N GLY A 20 -16.80 -8.66 14.28
CA GLY A 20 -15.51 -9.03 14.87
C GLY A 20 -14.32 -8.25 14.30
N ALA A 21 -13.20 -8.91 14.09
CA ALA A 21 -11.92 -8.31 13.71
C ALA A 21 -11.96 -7.55 12.36
N PRO A 22 -12.62 -8.04 11.29
CA PRO A 22 -12.71 -7.29 10.03
C PRO A 22 -13.44 -5.94 10.19
N ARG A 23 -14.52 -5.91 10.99
CA ARG A 23 -15.25 -4.67 11.29
C ARG A 23 -14.42 -3.71 12.13
N ALA A 24 -13.67 -4.21 13.11
CA ALA A 24 -12.79 -3.40 13.94
C ALA A 24 -11.68 -2.76 13.09
N LEU A 25 -11.08 -3.52 12.18
CA LEU A 25 -10.05 -3.03 11.26
C LEU A 25 -10.61 -2.02 10.25
N ALA A 26 -11.83 -2.24 9.76
CA ALA A 26 -12.50 -1.30 8.87
C ALA A 26 -12.84 0.02 9.58
N LEU A 27 -13.33 -0.03 10.82
CA LEU A 27 -13.59 1.14 11.64
C LEU A 27 -12.30 1.93 11.93
N SER A 28 -11.24 1.24 12.35
CA SER A 28 -9.91 1.83 12.55
C SER A 28 -9.44 2.54 11.27
N THR A 29 -9.54 1.87 10.12
CA THR A 29 -9.16 2.45 8.83
C THR A 29 -10.02 3.66 8.49
N PHE A 30 -11.33 3.58 8.63
CA PHE A 30 -12.25 4.68 8.31
C PHE A 30 -11.94 5.94 9.11
N VAL A 31 -11.84 5.81 10.43
CA VAL A 31 -11.57 6.93 11.34
C VAL A 31 -10.23 7.58 11.04
N GLY A 32 -9.15 6.79 10.90
CA GLY A 32 -7.83 7.32 10.59
C GLY A 32 -7.76 7.99 9.22
N GLN A 33 -8.44 7.41 8.20
CA GLN A 33 -8.44 7.99 6.85
C GLN A 33 -9.32 9.24 6.75
N THR A 34 -10.36 9.38 7.58
CA THR A 34 -11.12 10.62 7.65
C THR A 34 -10.26 11.77 8.18
N GLY A 35 -9.46 11.53 9.21
CA GLY A 35 -8.48 12.52 9.69
C GLY A 35 -7.43 12.87 8.66
N SER A 36 -6.87 11.87 7.97
CA SER A 36 -5.89 12.09 6.90
C SER A 36 -6.48 12.91 5.75
N GLY A 37 -7.71 12.61 5.34
CA GLY A 37 -8.43 13.37 4.30
C GLY A 37 -8.71 14.80 4.71
N LEU A 38 -8.99 15.05 5.99
CA LEU A 38 -9.16 16.40 6.55
C LEU A 38 -7.83 17.19 6.52
N PHE A 39 -6.73 16.58 6.90
CA PHE A 39 -5.43 17.25 7.02
C PHE A 39 -4.73 17.48 5.67
N LEU A 40 -4.83 16.54 4.73
CA LEU A 40 -4.07 16.55 3.49
C LEU A 40 -4.22 17.86 2.67
N PRO A 41 -5.43 18.37 2.34
CA PRO A 41 -5.58 19.60 1.57
C PRO A 41 -5.23 20.86 2.39
N VAL A 42 -5.31 20.79 3.70
CA VAL A 42 -5.01 21.92 4.62
C VAL A 42 -3.52 22.04 4.89
N SER A 43 -2.78 20.92 4.83
CA SER A 43 -1.38 20.84 5.27
C SER A 43 -0.45 21.85 4.59
N ALA A 44 -0.56 21.99 3.27
CA ALA A 44 0.28 22.93 2.52
C ALA A 44 0.08 24.38 2.97
N LEU A 45 -1.17 24.81 3.16
CA LEU A 45 -1.50 26.15 3.62
C LEU A 45 -1.13 26.36 5.10
N PHE A 46 -1.30 25.34 5.93
CA PHE A 46 -0.84 25.39 7.31
C PHE A 46 0.67 25.65 7.38
N PHE A 47 1.50 24.88 6.66
CA PHE A 47 2.94 25.04 6.71
C PHE A 47 3.42 26.34 6.06
N THR A 48 2.78 26.80 5.00
CA THR A 48 3.19 28.03 4.33
C THR A 48 2.64 29.30 4.99
N ARG A 49 1.35 29.33 5.35
CA ARG A 49 0.70 30.54 5.89
C ARG A 49 0.81 30.64 7.41
N SER A 50 0.67 29.53 8.15
CA SER A 50 0.65 29.56 9.62
C SER A 50 2.04 29.37 10.23
N VAL A 51 2.89 28.53 9.63
CA VAL A 51 4.27 28.28 10.09
C VAL A 51 5.25 29.24 9.41
N GLY A 52 4.94 29.74 8.20
CA GLY A 52 5.78 30.69 7.46
C GLY A 52 6.90 30.02 6.67
N LEU A 53 6.82 28.72 6.38
CA LEU A 53 7.82 28.03 5.55
C LEU A 53 7.63 28.36 4.07
N ALA A 54 8.72 28.56 3.34
CA ALA A 54 8.63 28.69 1.88
C ALA A 54 8.11 27.38 1.25
N PRO A 55 7.33 27.46 0.15
CA PRO A 55 6.83 26.25 -0.53
C PRO A 55 7.92 25.25 -0.90
N THR A 56 9.11 25.74 -1.28
CA THR A 56 10.28 24.90 -1.58
C THR A 56 10.81 24.16 -0.35
N GLN A 57 10.77 24.79 0.83
CA GLN A 57 11.16 24.18 2.09
C GLN A 57 10.15 23.07 2.50
N VAL A 58 8.87 23.30 2.29
CA VAL A 58 7.83 22.28 2.52
C VAL A 58 8.05 21.10 1.58
N GLY A 59 8.26 21.35 0.29
CA GLY A 59 8.57 20.31 -0.68
C GLY A 59 9.81 19.49 -0.33
N LEU A 60 10.90 20.16 0.04
CA LEU A 60 12.16 19.50 0.45
C LEU A 60 11.95 18.63 1.70
N GLY A 61 11.27 19.16 2.72
CA GLY A 61 11.04 18.42 3.96
C GLY A 61 10.16 17.17 3.75
N LEU A 62 9.12 17.28 2.92
CA LEU A 62 8.29 16.13 2.55
C LEU A 62 9.05 15.11 1.70
N ALA A 63 9.96 15.56 0.83
CA ALA A 63 10.81 14.65 0.04
C ALA A 63 11.75 13.84 0.94
N VAL A 64 12.44 14.52 1.88
CA VAL A 64 13.31 13.85 2.87
C VAL A 64 12.52 12.86 3.73
N ALA A 65 11.36 13.28 4.25
CA ALA A 65 10.48 12.42 5.04
C ALA A 65 10.00 11.20 4.24
N GLY A 66 9.58 11.41 2.98
CA GLY A 66 9.11 10.36 2.09
C GLY A 66 10.20 9.33 1.77
N LEU A 67 11.41 9.78 1.44
CA LEU A 67 12.57 8.91 1.16
C LEU A 67 12.98 8.11 2.41
N THR A 68 13.03 8.75 3.57
CA THR A 68 13.35 8.08 4.84
C THR A 68 12.30 7.04 5.19
N GLY A 69 11.01 7.39 5.06
CA GLY A 69 9.90 6.46 5.27
C GLY A 69 9.95 5.27 4.32
N LEU A 70 10.29 5.50 3.05
CA LEU A 70 10.44 4.45 2.05
C LEU A 70 11.59 3.50 2.42
N ALA A 71 12.76 4.01 2.79
CA ALA A 71 13.89 3.20 3.24
C ALA A 71 13.57 2.35 4.48
N ALA A 72 12.73 2.87 5.38
CA ALA A 72 12.33 2.19 6.61
C ALA A 72 11.22 1.17 6.43
N ALA A 73 10.53 1.12 5.29
CA ALA A 73 9.35 0.27 5.09
C ALA A 73 9.64 -1.23 5.33
N VAL A 74 10.75 -1.75 4.81
CA VAL A 74 11.17 -3.15 5.01
C VAL A 74 11.63 -3.42 6.45
N PRO A 75 12.54 -2.63 7.06
CA PRO A 75 12.92 -2.81 8.47
C PRO A 75 11.73 -2.81 9.43
N ILE A 76 10.78 -1.87 9.25
CA ILE A 76 9.61 -1.77 10.14
C ILE A 76 8.63 -2.93 9.88
N GLY A 77 8.49 -3.36 8.62
CA GLY A 77 7.70 -4.57 8.30
C GLY A 77 8.22 -5.81 9.03
N ARG A 78 9.54 -6.01 9.04
CA ARG A 78 10.19 -7.08 9.81
C ARG A 78 9.97 -6.95 11.33
N LEU A 79 10.01 -5.72 11.84
CA LEU A 79 9.73 -5.48 13.26
C LEU A 79 8.30 -5.88 13.59
N ALA A 80 7.33 -5.55 12.74
CA ALA A 80 5.93 -5.94 12.89
C ALA A 80 5.76 -7.47 12.94
N ASP A 81 6.46 -8.21 12.09
CA ASP A 81 6.43 -9.68 12.07
C ASP A 81 7.03 -10.29 13.34
N ARG A 82 8.03 -9.62 13.98
CA ARG A 82 8.72 -10.13 15.19
C ARG A 82 8.06 -9.78 16.51
N VAL A 83 7.53 -8.56 16.62
CA VAL A 83 6.96 -8.05 17.87
C VAL A 83 5.46 -8.32 17.95
N GLY A 84 4.84 -8.59 16.80
CA GLY A 84 3.41 -8.79 16.66
C GLY A 84 2.74 -7.63 15.92
N ALA A 85 2.10 -7.97 14.82
CA ALA A 85 1.57 -7.01 13.87
C ALA A 85 0.51 -6.06 14.45
N ARG A 86 -0.39 -6.58 15.33
CA ARG A 86 -1.43 -5.75 15.98
C ARG A 86 -0.83 -4.67 16.88
N GLY A 87 0.12 -5.04 17.74
CA GLY A 87 0.80 -4.11 18.65
C GLY A 87 1.56 -3.05 17.88
N THR A 88 2.33 -3.46 16.89
CA THR A 88 3.08 -2.54 16.02
C THR A 88 2.16 -1.57 15.28
N TYR A 89 0.99 -2.03 14.79
CA TYR A 89 0.01 -1.16 14.15
C TYR A 89 -0.58 -0.12 15.11
N ALA A 90 -0.93 -0.53 16.34
CA ALA A 90 -1.42 0.39 17.36
C ALA A 90 -0.36 1.44 17.74
N VAL A 91 0.88 1.03 17.98
CA VAL A 91 2.01 1.94 18.27
C VAL A 91 2.25 2.91 17.10
N ALA A 92 2.16 2.44 15.86
CA ALA A 92 2.31 3.29 14.69
C ALA A 92 1.20 4.35 14.60
N LEU A 93 -0.06 4.01 14.89
CA LEU A 93 -1.17 4.98 14.95
C LEU A 93 -0.96 6.02 16.05
N LEU A 94 -0.52 5.61 17.23
CA LEU A 94 -0.20 6.54 18.32
C LEU A 94 1.02 7.41 17.98
N GLY A 95 2.02 6.85 17.29
CA GLY A 95 3.15 7.59 16.74
C GLY A 95 2.72 8.64 15.70
N GLN A 96 1.78 8.29 14.81
CA GLN A 96 1.17 9.23 13.87
C GLN A 96 0.40 10.34 14.60
N ALA A 97 -0.37 9.98 15.65
CA ALA A 97 -1.08 10.96 16.47
C ALA A 97 -0.12 11.96 17.12
N ALA A 98 0.95 11.47 17.76
CA ALA A 98 1.96 12.29 18.39
C ALA A 98 2.70 13.19 17.38
N ALA A 99 3.16 12.61 16.26
CA ALA A 99 3.81 13.37 15.20
C ALA A 99 2.90 14.44 14.59
N THR A 100 1.62 14.10 14.32
CA THR A 100 0.64 15.05 13.79
C THR A 100 0.39 16.18 14.78
N ALA A 101 0.18 15.91 16.07
CA ALA A 101 0.04 16.93 17.11
C ALA A 101 1.28 17.84 17.21
N SER A 102 2.49 17.24 17.04
CA SER A 102 3.76 17.98 17.07
C SER A 102 3.93 18.96 15.91
N PHE A 103 3.14 18.89 14.82
CA PHE A 103 3.13 19.93 13.80
C PHE A 103 2.72 21.30 14.35
N ALA A 104 1.92 21.35 15.42
CA ALA A 104 1.57 22.60 16.09
C ALA A 104 2.78 23.32 16.72
N LEU A 105 3.87 22.59 17.00
CA LEU A 105 5.12 23.08 17.58
C LEU A 105 6.21 23.39 16.53
N VAL A 106 5.89 23.22 15.25
CA VAL A 106 6.85 23.47 14.15
C VAL A 106 6.98 24.98 13.92
N HIS A 107 8.23 25.48 13.98
CA HIS A 107 8.58 26.89 13.75
C HIS A 107 9.77 27.07 12.82
N SER A 108 10.37 25.99 12.34
CA SER A 108 11.55 26.02 11.46
C SER A 108 11.57 24.85 10.49
N LEU A 109 12.36 24.97 9.41
CA LEU A 109 12.58 23.88 8.46
C LEU A 109 13.06 22.60 9.15
N TRP A 110 13.99 22.70 10.10
CA TRP A 110 14.56 21.52 10.75
C TRP A 110 13.54 20.78 11.63
N THR A 111 12.75 21.53 12.41
CA THR A 111 11.65 20.93 13.19
C THR A 111 10.58 20.34 12.28
N PHE A 112 10.28 20.98 11.14
CA PHE A 112 9.39 20.45 10.12
C PHE A 112 9.89 19.13 9.53
N VAL A 113 11.16 19.07 9.10
CA VAL A 113 11.78 17.85 8.55
C VAL A 113 11.76 16.73 9.58
N LEU A 114 12.12 17.02 10.84
CA LEU A 114 12.12 16.02 11.91
C LEU A 114 10.72 15.43 12.13
N VAL A 115 9.72 16.29 12.36
CA VAL A 115 8.33 15.85 12.63
C VAL A 115 7.74 15.12 11.42
N SER A 116 7.94 15.63 10.21
CA SER A 116 7.48 14.98 8.98
C SER A 116 8.15 13.61 8.78
N THR A 117 9.43 13.47 9.12
CA THR A 117 10.14 12.19 9.05
C THR A 117 9.55 11.18 10.05
N VAL A 118 9.30 11.59 11.29
CA VAL A 118 8.66 10.73 12.30
C VAL A 118 7.25 10.32 11.85
N ALA A 119 6.47 11.27 11.31
CA ALA A 119 5.15 10.98 10.75
C ALA A 119 5.22 9.96 9.60
N ALA A 120 6.15 10.13 8.67
CA ALA A 120 6.34 9.21 7.54
C ALA A 120 6.79 7.82 7.99
N LEU A 121 7.68 7.72 8.97
CA LEU A 121 8.10 6.44 9.57
C LEU A 121 6.92 5.72 10.22
N ALA A 122 6.12 6.44 11.00
CA ALA A 122 4.93 5.88 11.65
C ALA A 122 3.87 5.45 10.62
N GLU A 123 3.64 6.24 9.56
CA GLU A 123 2.73 5.89 8.46
C GLU A 123 3.17 4.60 7.74
N ARG A 124 4.44 4.53 7.32
CA ARG A 124 4.97 3.35 6.62
C ARG A 124 4.96 2.12 7.50
N GLY A 125 5.34 2.29 8.78
CA GLY A 125 5.27 1.23 9.79
C GLY A 125 3.85 0.74 10.02
N GLY A 126 2.91 1.66 10.16
CA GLY A 126 1.49 1.36 10.29
C GLY A 126 0.93 0.63 9.07
N SER A 127 1.32 1.04 7.87
CA SER A 127 0.91 0.38 6.60
C SER A 127 1.44 -1.06 6.51
N ALA A 128 2.72 -1.29 6.84
CA ALA A 128 3.33 -2.62 6.84
C ALA A 128 2.68 -3.53 7.91
N ALA A 129 2.52 -3.03 9.14
CA ALA A 129 1.90 -3.76 10.24
C ALA A 129 0.42 -4.10 9.95
N ARG A 130 -0.34 -3.15 9.37
CA ARG A 130 -1.71 -3.41 8.90
C ARG A 130 -1.73 -4.48 7.82
N GLY A 131 -0.76 -4.47 6.91
CA GLY A 131 -0.56 -5.54 5.91
C GLY A 131 -0.40 -6.90 6.57
N ALA A 132 0.47 -7.03 7.58
CA ALA A 132 0.67 -8.27 8.32
C ALA A 132 -0.59 -8.72 9.09
N VAL A 133 -1.35 -7.78 9.70
CA VAL A 133 -2.65 -8.08 10.32
C VAL A 133 -3.63 -8.65 9.30
N ILE A 134 -3.75 -8.05 8.12
CA ILE A 134 -4.63 -8.53 7.04
C ILE A 134 -4.18 -9.92 6.57
N GLY A 135 -2.86 -10.14 6.42
CA GLY A 135 -2.28 -11.41 6.04
C GLY A 135 -2.67 -12.56 6.97
N ALA A 136 -2.76 -12.26 8.28
CA ALA A 136 -3.14 -13.24 9.31
C ALA A 136 -4.66 -13.45 9.45
N MET A 137 -5.51 -12.61 8.83
CA MET A 137 -6.97 -12.65 9.00
C MET A 137 -7.71 -13.54 7.99
N GLY A 138 -7.02 -14.18 7.06
CA GLY A 138 -7.61 -15.05 6.06
C GLY A 138 -6.65 -15.40 4.94
N GLU A 139 -7.09 -16.32 4.08
CA GLU A 139 -6.31 -16.80 2.94
C GLU A 139 -7.11 -16.61 1.64
N GLY A 140 -6.40 -16.65 0.51
CA GLY A 140 -7.00 -16.63 -0.81
C GLY A 140 -7.99 -15.48 -1.01
N GLU A 141 -9.18 -15.80 -1.52
CA GLU A 141 -10.20 -14.80 -1.87
C GLU A 141 -10.74 -14.00 -0.66
N ALA A 142 -10.82 -14.62 0.53
CA ALA A 142 -11.29 -13.94 1.73
C ALA A 142 -10.36 -12.76 2.11
N ARG A 143 -9.05 -12.95 2.01
CA ARG A 143 -8.02 -11.93 2.25
C ARG A 143 -8.09 -10.81 1.22
N VAL A 144 -8.19 -11.16 -0.07
CA VAL A 144 -8.31 -10.17 -1.15
C VAL A 144 -9.60 -9.34 -0.97
N ARG A 145 -10.71 -10.01 -0.63
CA ARG A 145 -11.99 -9.33 -0.36
C ARG A 145 -11.92 -8.38 0.83
N LEU A 146 -11.26 -8.77 1.93
CA LEU A 146 -11.03 -7.89 3.08
C LEU A 146 -10.22 -6.66 2.66
N ARG A 147 -9.15 -6.87 1.87
CA ARG A 147 -8.31 -5.78 1.37
C ARG A 147 -9.09 -4.82 0.46
N ALA A 148 -9.91 -5.35 -0.43
CA ALA A 148 -10.78 -4.56 -1.29
C ALA A 148 -11.77 -3.71 -0.48
N LEU A 149 -12.39 -4.30 0.54
CA LEU A 149 -13.27 -3.59 1.47
C LEU A 149 -12.54 -2.45 2.19
N LEU A 150 -11.35 -2.73 2.72
CA LEU A 150 -10.54 -1.70 3.39
C LEU A 150 -10.12 -0.57 2.43
N LYS A 151 -9.89 -0.85 1.14
CA LYS A 151 -9.64 0.17 0.13
C LYS A 151 -10.87 1.06 -0.09
N SER A 152 -12.06 0.48 -0.20
CA SER A 152 -13.32 1.24 -0.29
C SER A 152 -13.54 2.13 0.93
N VAL A 153 -13.30 1.58 2.13
CA VAL A 153 -13.40 2.30 3.41
C VAL A 153 -12.37 3.46 3.49
N THR A 154 -11.14 3.22 3.00
CA THR A 154 -10.10 4.25 2.88
C THR A 154 -10.58 5.41 2.01
N ASN A 155 -11.09 5.12 0.82
CA ASN A 155 -11.55 6.16 -0.11
C ASN A 155 -12.75 6.92 0.46
N ALA A 156 -13.71 6.24 1.09
CA ALA A 156 -14.84 6.87 1.75
C ALA A 156 -14.39 7.81 2.88
N GLY A 157 -13.48 7.37 3.74
CA GLY A 157 -12.93 8.19 4.82
C GLY A 157 -12.20 9.42 4.30
N LEU A 158 -11.29 9.23 3.33
CA LEU A 158 -10.57 10.33 2.68
C LEU A 158 -11.54 11.36 2.08
N SER A 159 -12.57 10.92 1.35
CA SER A 159 -13.55 11.82 0.71
C SER A 159 -14.32 12.64 1.72
N ILE A 160 -14.79 12.01 2.81
CA ILE A 160 -15.50 12.72 3.90
C ILE A 160 -14.55 13.71 4.57
N GLY A 161 -13.33 13.31 4.89
CA GLY A 161 -12.33 14.19 5.48
C GLY A 161 -12.00 15.38 4.59
N THR A 162 -11.80 15.16 3.29
CA THR A 162 -11.54 16.22 2.32
C THR A 162 -12.72 17.19 2.19
N ALA A 163 -13.95 16.71 2.23
CA ALA A 163 -15.13 17.56 2.24
C ALA A 163 -15.20 18.45 3.51
N LEU A 164 -14.85 17.89 4.66
CA LEU A 164 -14.78 18.65 5.92
C LEU A 164 -13.63 19.66 5.93
N ALA A 165 -12.53 19.39 5.21
CA ALA A 165 -11.41 20.33 5.06
C ALA A 165 -11.83 21.67 4.44
N ALA A 166 -12.86 21.68 3.60
CA ALA A 166 -13.40 22.90 2.98
C ALA A 166 -13.83 23.95 4.03
N LEU A 167 -14.33 23.50 5.19
CA LEU A 167 -14.71 24.40 6.29
C LEU A 167 -13.50 25.13 6.87
N ALA A 168 -12.39 24.43 7.08
CA ALA A 168 -11.16 25.02 7.60
C ALA A 168 -10.50 25.94 6.57
N LEU A 169 -10.56 25.57 5.28
CA LEU A 169 -10.04 26.38 4.18
C LEU A 169 -10.88 27.68 3.99
N ALA A 170 -12.20 27.58 4.15
CA ALA A 170 -13.08 28.74 4.07
C ALA A 170 -12.85 29.74 5.24
N ALA A 171 -12.52 29.21 6.43
CA ALA A 171 -12.19 30.06 7.58
C ALA A 171 -10.81 30.73 7.44
N ASP A 172 -9.85 30.11 6.76
CA ASP A 172 -8.47 30.57 6.48
C ASP A 172 -7.77 31.22 7.69
N THR A 173 -7.90 30.62 8.87
CA THR A 173 -7.30 31.11 10.11
C THR A 173 -6.34 30.09 10.72
N ARG A 174 -5.32 30.57 11.45
CA ARG A 174 -4.39 29.70 12.18
C ARG A 174 -5.13 28.78 13.17
N ALA A 175 -6.19 29.28 13.81
CA ALA A 175 -7.00 28.50 14.75
C ALA A 175 -7.71 27.33 14.04
N ALA A 176 -8.30 27.57 12.86
CA ALA A 176 -8.93 26.52 12.05
C ALA A 176 -7.92 25.47 11.59
N TYR A 177 -6.73 25.89 11.17
CA TYR A 177 -5.67 24.97 10.76
C TYR A 177 -5.15 24.13 11.94
N LEU A 178 -4.93 24.71 13.11
CA LEU A 178 -4.56 23.99 14.32
C LEU A 178 -5.67 23.03 14.78
N ALA A 179 -6.94 23.42 14.66
CA ALA A 179 -8.06 22.52 14.93
C ALA A 179 -8.01 21.28 14.04
N VAL A 180 -7.74 21.44 12.73
CA VAL A 180 -7.54 20.31 11.81
C VAL A 180 -6.38 19.41 12.23
N VAL A 181 -5.24 19.97 12.62
CA VAL A 181 -4.07 19.21 13.12
C VAL A 181 -4.47 18.36 14.34
N PHE A 182 -5.13 18.95 15.35
CA PHE A 182 -5.51 18.22 16.56
C PHE A 182 -6.65 17.22 16.33
N VAL A 183 -7.63 17.56 15.47
CA VAL A 183 -8.69 16.62 15.08
C VAL A 183 -8.08 15.42 14.36
N ASN A 184 -7.15 15.62 13.42
CA ASN A 184 -6.46 14.52 12.75
C ASN A 184 -5.65 13.67 13.75
N ALA A 185 -4.92 14.29 14.67
CA ALA A 185 -4.21 13.56 15.73
C ALA A 185 -5.17 12.73 16.60
N ALA A 186 -6.32 13.28 16.97
CA ALA A 186 -7.36 12.58 17.73
C ALA A 186 -7.95 11.41 16.93
N THR A 187 -8.16 11.54 15.61
CA THR A 187 -8.63 10.41 14.78
C THR A 187 -7.66 9.25 14.78
N TYR A 188 -6.36 9.46 14.81
CA TYR A 188 -5.38 8.37 14.93
C TYR A 188 -5.46 7.67 16.29
N VAL A 189 -5.65 8.41 17.38
CA VAL A 189 -5.90 7.81 18.72
C VAL A 189 -7.19 6.99 18.68
N CYS A 190 -8.28 7.56 18.16
CA CYS A 190 -9.56 6.87 18.03
C CYS A 190 -9.45 5.64 17.12
N ALA A 191 -8.62 5.69 16.07
CA ALA A 191 -8.38 4.57 15.16
C ALA A 191 -7.63 3.40 15.85
N ALA A 192 -6.84 3.68 16.88
CA ALA A 192 -6.15 2.64 17.65
C ALA A 192 -7.11 1.84 18.55
N LEU A 193 -8.21 2.42 19.03
CA LEU A 193 -9.12 1.78 19.98
C LEU A 193 -9.79 0.51 19.44
N PRO A 194 -10.32 0.46 18.21
CA PRO A 194 -10.93 -0.76 17.67
C PRO A 194 -9.95 -1.93 17.54
N LEU A 195 -8.63 -1.68 17.49
CA LEU A 195 -7.62 -2.73 17.34
C LEU A 195 -7.57 -3.67 18.57
N ILE A 196 -8.08 -3.25 19.72
CA ILE A 196 -8.22 -4.10 20.91
C ILE A 196 -9.08 -5.34 20.58
N ARG A 197 -10.06 -5.21 19.67
CA ARG A 197 -10.94 -6.31 19.23
C ARG A 197 -10.35 -7.17 18.11
N VAL A 198 -9.20 -6.78 17.56
CA VAL A 198 -8.47 -7.60 16.59
C VAL A 198 -7.64 -8.63 17.37
N PRO A 199 -7.71 -9.93 17.04
CA PRO A 199 -6.90 -10.94 17.69
C PRO A 199 -5.41 -10.57 17.63
N ALA A 200 -4.68 -10.89 18.71
CA ALA A 200 -3.23 -10.76 18.66
C ALA A 200 -2.71 -11.72 17.57
N VAL A 201 -1.99 -11.16 16.61
CA VAL A 201 -1.21 -11.97 15.69
C VAL A 201 0.07 -12.35 16.43
N PRO A 202 0.27 -13.64 16.77
CA PRO A 202 1.49 -14.06 17.44
C PRO A 202 2.70 -13.60 16.62
N PRO A 203 3.80 -13.23 17.28
CA PRO A 203 5.05 -13.03 16.56
C PRO A 203 5.33 -14.27 15.71
N ALA A 204 5.76 -14.07 14.48
CA ALA A 204 6.24 -15.18 13.65
C ALA A 204 7.43 -15.79 14.40
N GLY A 205 7.17 -16.87 15.15
CA GLY A 205 8.21 -17.63 15.84
C GLY A 205 9.25 -18.06 14.80
N ARG A 206 10.52 -17.97 15.14
CA ARG A 206 11.55 -18.61 14.32
C ARG A 206 11.40 -20.11 14.48
N GLY A 207 10.55 -20.73 13.66
CA GLY A 207 10.67 -22.15 13.40
C GLY A 207 11.98 -22.43 12.68
N PRO A 208 12.44 -23.68 12.66
CA PRO A 208 13.61 -24.09 11.90
C PRO A 208 13.55 -23.66 10.42
N ASP A 209 12.35 -23.52 9.88
CA ASP A 209 12.04 -23.16 8.48
C ASP A 209 11.84 -21.65 8.25
N ALA A 210 12.18 -20.78 9.23
CA ALA A 210 12.01 -19.35 9.05
C ALA A 210 12.98 -18.81 7.98
N PRO A 211 12.51 -18.03 6.98
CA PRO A 211 13.38 -17.54 5.93
C PRO A 211 14.52 -16.66 6.49
N PRO A 212 15.72 -16.69 5.87
CA PRO A 212 16.88 -15.96 6.34
C PRO A 212 16.63 -14.45 6.36
N ARG A 213 17.39 -13.75 7.22
CA ARG A 213 17.37 -12.29 7.26
C ARG A 213 17.61 -11.72 5.85
N ARG A 214 16.72 -10.80 5.39
CA ARG A 214 16.74 -10.18 4.06
C ARG A 214 16.38 -11.13 2.89
N ALA A 215 15.62 -12.19 3.15
CA ALA A 215 15.15 -13.08 2.08
C ALA A 215 14.43 -12.33 0.94
N VAL A 216 13.57 -11.36 1.27
CA VAL A 216 12.84 -10.58 0.27
C VAL A 216 13.75 -9.81 -0.69
N LEU A 217 14.91 -9.29 -0.23
CA LEU A 217 15.85 -8.54 -1.08
C LEU A 217 16.61 -9.46 -2.06
N ARG A 218 16.66 -10.75 -1.78
CA ARG A 218 17.29 -11.76 -2.63
C ARG A 218 16.28 -12.48 -3.52
N ASN A 219 15.00 -12.37 -3.22
CA ASN A 219 13.92 -12.97 -3.99
C ASN A 219 13.70 -12.19 -5.30
N ARG A 220 14.49 -12.55 -6.32
CA ARG A 220 14.44 -11.89 -7.64
C ARG A 220 13.07 -11.97 -8.32
N PRO A 221 12.36 -13.14 -8.31
CA PRO A 221 11.03 -13.22 -8.88
C PRO A 221 10.04 -12.28 -8.20
N TYR A 222 10.02 -12.22 -6.87
CA TYR A 222 9.16 -11.30 -6.13
C TYR A 222 9.51 -9.83 -6.39
N THR A 223 10.81 -9.53 -6.51
CA THR A 223 11.30 -8.19 -6.89
C THR A 223 10.76 -7.78 -8.26
N LEU A 224 10.79 -8.68 -9.25
CA LEU A 224 10.25 -8.40 -10.59
C LEU A 224 8.74 -8.12 -10.53
N VAL A 225 7.97 -8.94 -9.81
CA VAL A 225 6.52 -8.72 -9.59
C VAL A 225 6.28 -7.36 -8.92
N THR A 226 7.08 -7.02 -7.90
CA THR A 226 7.01 -5.73 -7.21
C THR A 226 7.25 -4.55 -8.14
N VAL A 227 8.29 -4.63 -8.98
CA VAL A 227 8.62 -3.58 -9.96
C VAL A 227 7.52 -3.43 -11.00
N LEU A 228 7.04 -4.52 -11.58
CA LEU A 228 5.99 -4.50 -12.59
C LEU A 228 4.66 -3.96 -12.03
N CYS A 229 4.25 -4.41 -10.85
CA CYS A 229 3.07 -3.88 -10.16
C CYS A 229 3.25 -2.42 -9.73
N GLY A 230 4.46 -2.05 -9.32
CA GLY A 230 4.83 -0.66 -9.03
C GLY A 230 4.66 0.21 -10.28
N LEU A 231 5.27 -0.18 -11.39
CA LEU A 231 5.19 0.57 -12.65
C LEU A 231 3.74 0.74 -13.12
N THR A 232 2.94 -0.32 -13.08
CA THR A 232 1.52 -0.25 -13.43
C THR A 232 0.72 0.66 -12.50
N SER A 233 1.19 0.91 -11.26
CA SER A 233 0.52 1.78 -10.29
C SER A 233 0.61 3.28 -10.62
N ILE A 234 1.34 3.68 -11.67
CA ILE A 234 1.43 5.08 -12.14
C ILE A 234 0.06 5.67 -12.49
N HIS A 235 -0.94 4.81 -12.74
CA HIS A 235 -2.31 5.25 -13.03
C HIS A 235 -2.91 6.12 -11.90
N TYR A 236 -2.48 5.96 -10.64
CA TYR A 236 -2.91 6.84 -9.55
C TYR A 236 -2.42 8.27 -9.74
N ASP A 237 -1.19 8.41 -10.23
CA ASP A 237 -0.56 9.70 -10.46
C ASP A 237 -1.07 10.33 -11.77
N VAL A 238 -1.40 9.53 -12.76
CA VAL A 238 -2.10 9.98 -13.98
C VAL A 238 -3.46 10.56 -13.62
N LEU A 239 -4.24 9.91 -12.75
CA LEU A 239 -5.54 10.41 -12.28
C LEU A 239 -5.42 11.72 -11.52
N SER A 240 -4.44 11.85 -10.63
CA SER A 240 -4.33 12.99 -9.71
C SER A 240 -3.57 14.18 -10.30
N LEU A 241 -2.71 13.97 -11.28
CA LEU A 241 -1.84 15.00 -11.85
C LEU A 241 -2.08 15.22 -13.35
N ALA A 242 -1.96 14.15 -14.18
CA ALA A 242 -2.05 14.30 -15.63
C ALA A 242 -3.44 14.73 -16.09
N LEU A 243 -4.46 14.04 -15.57
CA LEU A 243 -5.83 14.23 -16.04
C LEU A 243 -6.37 15.65 -15.82
N PRO A 244 -6.25 16.26 -14.61
CA PRO A 244 -6.69 17.64 -14.41
C PRO A 244 -5.98 18.62 -15.33
N LEU A 245 -4.66 18.49 -15.50
CA LEU A 245 -3.87 19.37 -16.35
C LEU A 245 -4.19 19.16 -17.83
N TRP A 246 -4.46 17.92 -18.24
CA TRP A 246 -4.89 17.58 -19.60
C TRP A 246 -6.23 18.23 -19.93
N ILE A 247 -7.20 18.09 -19.04
CA ILE A 247 -8.53 18.71 -19.26
C ILE A 247 -8.42 20.22 -19.36
N ALA A 248 -7.63 20.83 -18.47
CA ALA A 248 -7.50 22.30 -18.42
C ALA A 248 -6.72 22.88 -19.61
N GLY A 249 -5.75 22.16 -20.17
CA GLY A 249 -4.82 22.70 -21.17
C GLY A 249 -4.99 22.14 -22.58
N HIS A 250 -5.65 20.99 -22.76
CA HIS A 250 -5.66 20.26 -24.04
C HIS A 250 -7.06 19.75 -24.45
N SER A 251 -8.13 20.21 -23.79
CA SER A 251 -9.48 19.81 -24.20
C SER A 251 -10.45 21.00 -24.16
N ASP A 252 -11.48 20.93 -25.01
CA ASP A 252 -12.60 21.90 -24.98
C ASP A 252 -13.59 21.61 -23.84
N ALA A 253 -13.31 20.64 -22.96
CA ALA A 253 -14.19 20.30 -21.87
C ALA A 253 -14.22 21.43 -20.81
N PRO A 254 -15.41 21.79 -20.30
CA PRO A 254 -15.52 22.77 -19.24
C PRO A 254 -14.75 22.37 -17.99
N GLN A 255 -14.14 23.31 -17.28
CA GLN A 255 -13.30 23.00 -16.09
C GLN A 255 -14.02 22.23 -14.97
N TRP A 256 -15.34 22.38 -14.83
CA TRP A 256 -16.13 21.60 -13.86
C TRP A 256 -16.05 20.08 -14.12
N SER A 257 -15.76 19.68 -15.38
CA SER A 257 -15.62 18.27 -15.74
C SER A 257 -14.47 17.58 -15.00
N ILE A 258 -13.42 18.32 -14.60
CA ILE A 258 -12.31 17.80 -13.77
C ILE A 258 -12.87 17.21 -12.47
N SER A 259 -13.64 18.01 -11.75
CA SER A 259 -14.23 17.54 -10.48
C SER A 259 -15.25 16.44 -10.70
N ALA A 260 -16.04 16.52 -11.76
CA ALA A 260 -17.05 15.51 -12.08
C ALA A 260 -16.46 14.13 -12.36
N VAL A 261 -15.39 14.03 -13.19
CA VAL A 261 -14.76 12.75 -13.51
C VAL A 261 -14.00 12.16 -12.32
N ILE A 262 -13.36 13.00 -11.48
CA ILE A 262 -12.70 12.54 -10.24
C ILE A 262 -13.74 12.03 -9.24
N LEU A 263 -14.86 12.74 -9.08
CA LEU A 263 -15.96 12.31 -8.22
C LEU A 263 -16.56 10.99 -8.73
N ALA A 264 -16.77 10.86 -10.04
CA ALA A 264 -17.26 9.63 -10.66
C ALA A 264 -16.32 8.44 -10.39
N ASN A 265 -14.99 8.63 -10.54
CA ASN A 265 -13.99 7.62 -10.16
C ASN A 265 -14.16 7.21 -8.69
N THR A 266 -14.20 8.19 -7.77
CA THR A 266 -14.34 7.92 -6.33
C THR A 266 -15.59 7.10 -6.01
N VAL A 267 -16.73 7.49 -6.57
CA VAL A 267 -18.03 6.77 -6.38
C VAL A 267 -17.94 5.35 -6.94
N LEU A 268 -17.42 5.19 -8.17
CA LEU A 268 -17.27 3.88 -8.79
C LEU A 268 -16.32 2.98 -8.00
N VAL A 269 -15.20 3.51 -7.51
CA VAL A 269 -14.26 2.75 -6.67
C VAL A 269 -14.95 2.29 -5.38
N VAL A 270 -15.66 3.17 -4.68
CA VAL A 270 -16.37 2.79 -3.44
C VAL A 270 -17.38 1.68 -3.70
N LEU A 271 -18.13 1.77 -4.78
CA LEU A 271 -19.20 0.82 -5.09
C LEU A 271 -18.69 -0.50 -5.69
N LEU A 272 -17.66 -0.45 -6.53
CA LEU A 272 -17.24 -1.58 -7.37
C LEU A 272 -15.96 -2.27 -6.88
N GLN A 273 -15.21 -1.71 -5.91
CA GLN A 273 -13.95 -2.31 -5.43
C GLN A 273 -14.13 -3.76 -4.95
N VAL A 274 -15.17 -4.03 -4.17
CA VAL A 274 -15.45 -5.39 -3.66
C VAL A 274 -15.90 -6.34 -4.77
N PRO A 275 -16.88 -6.00 -5.65
CA PRO A 275 -17.21 -6.82 -6.80
C PRO A 275 -16.02 -7.19 -7.69
N PHE A 276 -15.14 -6.22 -8.01
CA PHE A 276 -13.98 -6.44 -8.89
C PHE A 276 -12.87 -7.28 -8.25
N SER A 277 -12.87 -7.43 -6.93
CA SER A 277 -11.92 -8.29 -6.22
C SER A 277 -12.28 -9.78 -6.23
N ARG A 278 -13.50 -10.13 -6.68
CA ARG A 278 -13.93 -11.53 -6.74
C ARG A 278 -13.15 -12.31 -7.78
N GLY A 279 -12.83 -13.56 -7.46
CA GLY A 279 -12.07 -14.44 -8.33
C GLY A 279 -10.57 -14.09 -8.47
N THR A 280 -10.00 -13.26 -7.57
CA THR A 280 -8.56 -12.91 -7.56
C THR A 280 -7.83 -13.52 -6.35
N GLY A 281 -8.32 -14.63 -5.84
CA GLY A 281 -7.82 -15.27 -4.61
C GLY A 281 -6.60 -16.15 -4.79
N THR A 282 -6.12 -16.40 -6.00
CA THR A 282 -4.89 -17.16 -6.28
C THR A 282 -3.88 -16.30 -7.04
N ALA A 283 -2.60 -16.63 -6.97
CA ALA A 283 -1.56 -15.89 -7.68
C ALA A 283 -1.83 -15.83 -9.19
N ALA A 284 -2.26 -16.91 -9.82
CA ALA A 284 -2.58 -16.96 -11.25
C ALA A 284 -3.76 -16.05 -11.62
N THR A 285 -4.86 -16.06 -10.86
CA THR A 285 -6.03 -15.22 -11.11
C THR A 285 -5.75 -13.75 -10.81
N ALA A 286 -4.98 -13.46 -9.77
CA ALA A 286 -4.52 -12.13 -9.42
C ALA A 286 -3.63 -11.53 -10.53
N ALA A 287 -2.67 -12.31 -11.05
CA ALA A 287 -1.85 -11.90 -12.19
C ALA A 287 -2.68 -11.64 -13.45
N GLY A 288 -3.71 -12.47 -13.69
CA GLY A 288 -4.68 -12.27 -14.77
C GLY A 288 -5.45 -10.95 -14.63
N ALA A 289 -5.81 -10.56 -13.41
CA ALA A 289 -6.47 -9.27 -13.13
C ALA A 289 -5.53 -8.09 -13.44
N VAL A 290 -4.26 -8.14 -13.00
CA VAL A 290 -3.28 -7.09 -13.36
C VAL A 290 -3.09 -6.99 -14.86
N ARG A 291 -3.01 -8.12 -15.59
CA ARG A 291 -2.91 -8.11 -17.05
C ARG A 291 -4.10 -7.43 -17.71
N ARG A 292 -5.33 -7.71 -17.27
CA ARG A 292 -6.55 -7.05 -17.79
C ARG A 292 -6.52 -5.56 -17.50
N SER A 293 -6.07 -5.17 -16.29
CA SER A 293 -5.99 -3.77 -15.90
C SER A 293 -5.12 -2.97 -16.88
N GLY A 294 -3.96 -3.49 -17.27
CA GLY A 294 -3.06 -2.80 -18.19
C GLY A 294 -3.69 -2.47 -19.55
N TRP A 295 -4.38 -3.44 -20.15
CA TRP A 295 -5.06 -3.22 -21.43
C TRP A 295 -6.22 -2.22 -21.34
N VAL A 296 -6.99 -2.30 -20.24
CA VAL A 296 -8.15 -1.41 -20.03
C VAL A 296 -7.70 0.00 -19.70
N LEU A 297 -6.62 0.16 -18.90
CA LEU A 297 -5.99 1.47 -18.65
C LEU A 297 -5.47 2.10 -19.95
N TRP A 298 -4.76 1.32 -20.76
CA TRP A 298 -4.25 1.80 -22.05
C TRP A 298 -5.37 2.29 -22.97
N ALA A 299 -6.41 1.48 -23.14
CA ALA A 299 -7.58 1.85 -23.96
C ALA A 299 -8.28 3.10 -23.39
N GLY A 300 -8.47 3.17 -22.07
CA GLY A 300 -9.08 4.32 -21.39
C GLY A 300 -8.26 5.60 -21.57
N TRP A 301 -6.93 5.50 -21.50
CA TRP A 301 -6.04 6.66 -21.70
C TRP A 301 -5.99 7.11 -23.16
N ALA A 302 -6.06 6.18 -24.11
CA ALA A 302 -6.21 6.54 -25.53
C ALA A 302 -7.52 7.31 -25.79
N VAL A 303 -8.62 6.90 -25.12
CA VAL A 303 -9.91 7.63 -25.20
C VAL A 303 -9.82 9.01 -24.55
N ILE A 304 -9.20 9.13 -23.36
CA ILE A 304 -8.96 10.42 -22.69
C ILE A 304 -8.13 11.36 -23.58
N ALA A 305 -7.06 10.84 -24.20
CA ALA A 305 -6.24 11.61 -25.11
C ALA A 305 -7.04 12.13 -26.32
N GLY A 306 -8.01 11.34 -26.80
CA GLY A 306 -8.92 11.73 -27.87
C GLY A 306 -9.79 12.96 -27.56
N ALA A 307 -9.94 13.33 -26.29
CA ALA A 307 -10.70 14.53 -25.92
C ALA A 307 -10.08 15.83 -26.43
N ALA A 308 -8.77 15.87 -26.75
CA ALA A 308 -8.10 17.00 -27.40
C ALA A 308 -8.58 17.25 -28.84
N PHE A 309 -9.19 16.25 -29.46
CA PHE A 309 -9.63 16.30 -30.86
C PHE A 309 -11.17 16.26 -31.00
N ALA A 310 -11.87 16.56 -29.93
CA ALA A 310 -13.31 16.31 -29.83
C ALA A 310 -14.19 17.24 -30.69
N GLY A 311 -13.70 18.42 -31.08
CA GLY A 311 -14.43 19.42 -31.90
C GLY A 311 -15.66 20.04 -31.22
N SER A 312 -16.05 19.56 -30.02
CA SER A 312 -17.08 20.18 -29.19
C SER A 312 -16.95 19.80 -27.69
N PRO A 313 -17.36 20.70 -26.78
CA PRO A 313 -17.32 20.43 -25.33
C PRO A 313 -18.09 19.17 -24.93
N ALA A 314 -19.24 18.91 -25.55
CA ALA A 314 -20.05 17.74 -25.22
C ALA A 314 -19.37 16.42 -25.60
N VAL A 315 -18.73 16.36 -26.76
CA VAL A 315 -17.94 15.19 -27.19
C VAL A 315 -16.72 15.01 -26.30
N ALA A 316 -16.02 16.09 -25.95
CA ALA A 316 -14.88 16.05 -25.02
C ALA A 316 -15.29 15.46 -23.67
N VAL A 317 -16.37 15.94 -23.06
CA VAL A 317 -16.91 15.40 -21.78
C VAL A 317 -17.31 13.93 -21.94
N GLY A 318 -17.95 13.56 -23.04
CA GLY A 318 -18.32 12.15 -23.31
C GLY A 318 -17.10 11.24 -23.36
N LEU A 319 -16.04 11.62 -24.06
CA LEU A 319 -14.77 10.88 -24.12
C LEU A 319 -14.10 10.78 -22.73
N LEU A 320 -14.08 11.88 -21.96
CA LEU A 320 -13.52 11.89 -20.61
C LEU A 320 -14.30 10.94 -19.68
N VAL A 321 -15.64 10.90 -19.76
CA VAL A 321 -16.46 9.99 -18.97
C VAL A 321 -16.20 8.53 -19.34
N VAL A 322 -16.19 8.19 -20.63
CA VAL A 322 -15.89 6.83 -21.10
C VAL A 322 -14.48 6.42 -20.69
N GLY A 323 -13.49 7.27 -20.92
CA GLY A 323 -12.11 7.02 -20.53
C GLY A 323 -11.95 6.85 -19.03
N MET A 324 -12.71 7.63 -18.22
CA MET A 324 -12.71 7.50 -16.77
C MET A 324 -13.33 6.19 -16.28
N VAL A 325 -14.41 5.72 -16.89
CA VAL A 325 -15.00 4.41 -16.57
C VAL A 325 -13.99 3.28 -16.85
N CYS A 326 -13.30 3.34 -17.99
CA CYS A 326 -12.22 2.40 -18.32
C CYS A 326 -11.06 2.52 -17.32
N HIS A 327 -10.61 3.74 -17.00
CA HIS A 327 -9.56 3.98 -16.01
C HIS A 327 -9.92 3.36 -14.67
N THR A 328 -11.14 3.62 -14.18
CA THR A 328 -11.62 3.07 -12.89
C THR A 328 -11.68 1.54 -12.92
N ALA A 329 -12.18 0.93 -13.99
CA ALA A 329 -12.18 -0.53 -14.13
C ALA A 329 -10.76 -1.11 -14.09
N GLY A 330 -9.82 -0.47 -14.79
CA GLY A 330 -8.40 -0.83 -14.76
C GLY A 330 -7.80 -0.68 -13.36
N GLU A 331 -8.04 0.43 -12.67
CA GLU A 331 -7.63 0.66 -11.29
C GLU A 331 -8.13 -0.43 -10.35
N LEU A 332 -9.41 -0.79 -10.45
CA LEU A 332 -10.03 -1.82 -9.61
C LEU A 332 -9.38 -3.19 -9.80
N TRP A 333 -9.15 -3.62 -11.05
CA TRP A 333 -8.43 -4.87 -11.33
C TRP A 333 -6.97 -4.82 -10.92
N HIS A 334 -6.28 -3.69 -11.13
CA HIS A 334 -4.92 -3.52 -10.65
C HIS A 334 -4.85 -3.65 -9.12
N SER A 335 -5.72 -2.94 -8.41
CA SER A 335 -5.77 -2.97 -6.95
C SER A 335 -6.02 -4.39 -6.42
N ALA A 336 -7.02 -5.10 -6.95
CA ALA A 336 -7.33 -6.46 -6.54
C ALA A 336 -6.19 -7.43 -6.84
N GLY A 337 -5.65 -7.38 -8.07
CA GLY A 337 -4.59 -8.28 -8.51
C GLY A 337 -3.26 -8.03 -7.81
N SER A 338 -2.80 -6.78 -7.72
CA SER A 338 -1.53 -6.46 -7.07
C SER A 338 -1.54 -6.80 -5.58
N TYR A 339 -2.66 -6.55 -4.89
CA TYR A 339 -2.80 -6.97 -3.49
C TYR A 339 -2.85 -8.50 -3.36
N GLY A 340 -3.56 -9.21 -4.26
CA GLY A 340 -3.54 -10.67 -4.30
C GLY A 340 -2.11 -11.20 -4.40
N LEU A 341 -1.35 -10.76 -5.40
CA LEU A 341 0.04 -11.17 -5.62
C LEU A 341 0.95 -10.87 -4.43
N SER A 342 0.82 -9.70 -3.83
CA SER A 342 1.66 -9.29 -2.70
C SER A 342 1.55 -10.20 -1.48
N TYR A 343 0.42 -10.89 -1.32
CA TYR A 343 0.20 -11.84 -0.22
C TYR A 343 0.44 -13.29 -0.62
N GLU A 344 -0.04 -13.71 -1.81
CA GLU A 344 0.07 -15.10 -2.26
C GLU A 344 1.52 -15.53 -2.52
N LEU A 345 2.38 -14.59 -2.93
CA LEU A 345 3.81 -14.85 -3.16
C LEU A 345 4.67 -14.61 -1.91
N ALA A 346 4.08 -14.16 -0.80
CA ALA A 346 4.80 -13.92 0.45
C ALA A 346 4.79 -15.18 1.31
N PRO A 347 5.95 -15.64 1.83
CA PRO A 347 6.01 -16.76 2.75
C PRO A 347 5.20 -16.52 4.02
N ALA A 348 4.62 -17.58 4.59
CA ALA A 348 3.92 -17.52 5.87
C ALA A 348 4.85 -16.94 6.96
N GLY A 349 4.33 -16.06 7.80
CA GLY A 349 5.09 -15.41 8.86
C GLY A 349 6.00 -14.24 8.44
N SER A 350 6.10 -13.91 7.12
CA SER A 350 6.91 -12.80 6.60
C SER A 350 6.08 -11.74 5.88
N HIS A 351 4.78 -11.71 6.11
CA HIS A 351 3.89 -10.79 5.39
C HIS A 351 4.23 -9.31 5.61
N GLY A 352 4.70 -8.91 6.79
CA GLY A 352 5.10 -7.53 7.07
C GLY A 352 6.33 -7.11 6.25
N GLU A 353 7.37 -7.95 6.21
CA GLU A 353 8.57 -7.70 5.41
C GLU A 353 8.23 -7.62 3.91
N TYR A 354 7.48 -8.58 3.40
CA TYR A 354 7.09 -8.64 1.99
C TYR A 354 6.14 -7.50 1.59
N GLN A 355 5.18 -7.13 2.43
CA GLN A 355 4.32 -5.96 2.20
C GLN A 355 5.12 -4.65 2.24
N GLY A 356 6.06 -4.53 3.19
CA GLY A 356 7.00 -3.41 3.24
C GLY A 356 7.79 -3.28 1.93
N PHE A 357 8.36 -4.38 1.44
CA PHE A 357 9.09 -4.41 0.17
C PHE A 357 8.19 -4.11 -1.04
N PHE A 358 6.99 -4.70 -1.09
CA PHE A 358 6.03 -4.43 -2.17
C PHE A 358 5.64 -2.95 -2.24
N SER A 359 5.57 -2.27 -1.09
CA SER A 359 5.29 -0.84 -1.05
C SER A 359 6.38 0.03 -1.67
N LEU A 360 7.63 -0.49 -1.78
CA LEU A 360 8.73 0.23 -2.46
C LEU A 360 8.44 0.42 -3.95
N GLY A 361 7.84 -0.56 -4.61
CA GLY A 361 7.46 -0.45 -6.01
C GLY A 361 6.52 0.73 -6.26
N ARG A 362 5.45 0.85 -5.47
CA ARG A 362 4.53 2.00 -5.54
C ARG A 362 5.22 3.30 -5.14
N GLY A 363 6.05 3.28 -4.09
CA GLY A 363 6.77 4.45 -3.61
C GLY A 363 7.75 5.00 -4.64
N ALA A 364 8.50 4.15 -5.30
CA ALA A 364 9.42 4.54 -6.36
C ALA A 364 8.67 5.15 -7.57
N THR A 365 7.55 4.51 -7.97
CA THR A 365 6.71 5.04 -9.04
C THR A 365 6.15 6.41 -8.69
N ALA A 366 5.61 6.58 -7.48
CA ALA A 366 5.08 7.87 -7.01
C ALA A 366 6.14 8.99 -6.99
N ALA A 367 7.39 8.66 -6.70
CA ALA A 367 8.50 9.62 -6.72
C ALA A 367 8.87 10.07 -8.15
N LEU A 368 8.76 9.17 -9.12
CA LEU A 368 9.11 9.43 -10.52
C LEU A 368 7.92 9.96 -11.35
N ALA A 369 6.70 9.65 -10.92
CA ALA A 369 5.49 9.95 -11.67
C ALA A 369 5.33 11.42 -12.05
N PRO A 370 5.60 12.43 -11.20
CA PRO A 370 5.46 13.83 -11.61
C PRO A 370 6.32 14.16 -12.83
N VAL A 371 7.57 13.71 -12.85
CA VAL A 371 8.48 13.95 -13.98
C VAL A 371 8.00 13.20 -15.21
N VAL A 372 7.71 11.90 -15.09
CA VAL A 372 7.27 11.07 -16.23
C VAL A 372 5.97 11.61 -16.82
N VAL A 373 4.99 11.90 -15.98
CA VAL A 373 3.65 12.36 -16.42
C VAL A 373 3.73 13.73 -17.10
N THR A 374 4.45 14.69 -16.52
CA THR A 374 4.56 16.03 -17.10
C THR A 374 5.35 16.03 -18.39
N THR A 375 6.45 15.28 -18.47
CA THR A 375 7.28 15.23 -19.68
C THR A 375 6.66 14.42 -20.82
N VAL A 376 5.88 13.38 -20.50
CA VAL A 376 5.33 12.46 -21.50
C VAL A 376 3.90 12.86 -21.90
N CYS A 377 3.02 13.15 -20.90
CA CYS A 377 1.60 13.39 -21.18
C CYS A 377 1.25 14.88 -21.36
N LEU A 378 2.12 15.80 -20.91
CA LEU A 378 1.88 17.26 -20.92
C LEU A 378 3.01 18.03 -21.61
N ALA A 379 3.76 17.37 -22.52
CA ALA A 379 4.84 18.00 -23.25
C ALA A 379 4.34 19.23 -24.04
N GLU A 380 5.11 20.31 -24.00
CA GLU A 380 4.81 21.50 -24.81
C GLU A 380 4.87 21.19 -26.32
N GLY A 381 3.97 21.78 -27.08
CA GLY A 381 3.92 21.61 -28.55
C GLY A 381 2.49 21.44 -29.07
N SER A 382 2.39 20.87 -30.30
CA SER A 382 1.09 20.57 -30.91
C SER A 382 0.38 19.41 -30.15
N ASP A 383 -0.96 19.42 -30.11
CA ASP A 383 -1.80 18.48 -29.36
C ASP A 383 -1.54 16.99 -29.61
N TRP A 384 -1.02 16.66 -30.80
CA TRP A 384 -0.68 15.28 -31.15
C TRP A 384 0.50 14.72 -30.30
N ARG A 385 1.46 15.56 -29.89
CA ARG A 385 2.62 15.10 -29.06
C ARG A 385 2.20 14.61 -27.68
N PRO A 386 1.51 15.42 -26.87
CA PRO A 386 1.05 14.96 -25.56
C PRO A 386 0.02 13.85 -25.68
N ALA A 387 -0.87 13.84 -26.70
CA ALA A 387 -1.79 12.73 -26.95
C ALA A 387 -1.05 11.41 -27.27
N THR A 388 0.02 11.47 -28.07
CA THR A 388 0.91 10.32 -28.30
C THR A 388 1.58 9.87 -26.99
N GLY A 389 1.96 10.82 -26.12
CA GLY A 389 2.52 10.54 -24.81
C GLY A 389 1.57 9.71 -23.93
N TRP A 390 0.29 10.05 -23.89
CA TRP A 390 -0.74 9.26 -23.19
C TRP A 390 -0.82 7.83 -23.73
N PHE A 391 -0.82 7.69 -25.05
CA PHE A 391 -0.86 6.38 -25.71
C PHE A 391 0.39 5.55 -25.39
N LEU A 392 1.59 6.13 -25.50
CA LEU A 392 2.85 5.43 -25.23
C LEU A 392 2.99 5.06 -23.73
N LEU A 393 2.65 5.96 -22.82
CA LEU A 393 2.67 5.64 -21.38
C LEU A 393 1.71 4.51 -21.07
N GLY A 394 0.51 4.55 -21.63
CA GLY A 394 -0.47 3.48 -21.51
C GLY A 394 0.03 2.15 -22.06
N LEU A 395 0.72 2.17 -23.22
CA LEU A 395 1.32 0.98 -23.82
C LEU A 395 2.42 0.38 -22.92
N VAL A 396 3.27 1.21 -22.33
CA VAL A 396 4.29 0.76 -21.35
C VAL A 396 3.62 0.08 -20.15
N VAL A 397 2.53 0.67 -19.63
CA VAL A 397 1.75 0.07 -18.54
C VAL A 397 1.11 -1.25 -18.97
N ALA A 398 0.55 -1.34 -20.18
CA ALA A 398 -0.05 -2.55 -20.71
C ALA A 398 0.99 -3.68 -20.89
N VAL A 399 2.17 -3.37 -21.41
CA VAL A 399 3.29 -4.33 -21.57
C VAL A 399 3.80 -4.79 -20.21
N ALA A 400 4.00 -3.88 -19.25
CA ALA A 400 4.38 -4.23 -17.89
C ALA A 400 3.35 -5.14 -17.24
N ALA A 401 2.07 -4.82 -17.35
CA ALA A 401 0.97 -5.63 -16.82
C ALA A 401 0.89 -7.01 -17.51
N TRP A 402 1.16 -7.08 -18.82
CA TRP A 402 1.23 -8.34 -19.56
C TRP A 402 2.37 -9.25 -19.08
N ALA A 403 3.50 -8.68 -18.64
CA ALA A 403 4.63 -9.44 -18.12
C ALA A 403 4.37 -10.02 -16.70
N VAL A 404 3.41 -9.46 -15.93
CA VAL A 404 3.12 -9.90 -14.55
C VAL A 404 2.82 -11.41 -14.46
N PRO A 405 1.96 -12.04 -15.29
CA PRO A 405 1.73 -13.47 -15.22
C PRO A 405 2.98 -14.33 -15.46
N VAL A 406 3.91 -13.84 -16.27
CA VAL A 406 5.18 -14.54 -16.53
C VAL A 406 6.05 -14.47 -15.27
N ALA A 407 6.20 -13.29 -14.68
CA ALA A 407 6.94 -13.09 -13.44
C ALA A 407 6.34 -13.88 -12.27
N THR A 408 5.00 -13.95 -12.19
CA THR A 408 4.28 -14.73 -11.16
C THR A 408 4.59 -16.22 -11.29
N ARG A 409 4.50 -16.79 -12.49
CA ARG A 409 4.86 -18.21 -12.72
C ARG A 409 6.33 -18.51 -12.38
N TRP A 410 7.22 -17.55 -12.62
CA TRP A 410 8.61 -17.70 -12.18
C TRP A 410 8.71 -17.72 -10.64
N ALA A 411 7.99 -16.82 -9.94
CA ALA A 411 7.97 -16.80 -8.49
C ALA A 411 7.40 -18.08 -7.87
N GLU A 412 6.31 -18.61 -8.42
CA GLU A 412 5.73 -19.88 -7.98
C GLU A 412 6.68 -21.09 -8.16
N ARG A 413 7.46 -21.11 -9.25
CA ARG A 413 8.45 -22.17 -9.50
C ARG A 413 9.69 -22.04 -8.63
N ALA A 414 10.08 -20.84 -8.25
CA ALA A 414 11.25 -20.59 -7.42
C ALA A 414 11.00 -20.87 -5.93
N ALA A 415 9.77 -20.75 -5.46
CA ALA A 415 9.40 -20.93 -4.06
C ALA A 415 9.79 -22.31 -3.48
N PRO A 416 9.56 -23.47 -4.15
CA PRO A 416 10.00 -24.77 -3.65
C PRO A 416 11.53 -24.92 -3.60
N ALA A 417 12.25 -24.37 -4.58
CA ALA A 417 13.71 -24.42 -4.64
C ALA A 417 14.35 -23.54 -3.56
N GLU A 418 13.75 -22.38 -3.25
CA GLU A 418 14.18 -21.53 -2.14
C GLU A 418 13.93 -22.22 -0.78
N ALA A 419 12.81 -22.90 -0.61
CA ALA A 419 12.50 -23.66 0.59
C ALA A 419 13.50 -24.82 0.77
N ALA A 420 13.84 -25.57 -0.28
CA ALA A 420 14.83 -26.65 -0.25
C ALA A 420 16.26 -26.13 0.05
N ALA A 421 16.68 -25.05 -0.59
CA ALA A 421 17.99 -24.44 -0.36
C ALA A 421 18.15 -23.87 1.07
N LEU A 422 17.04 -23.60 1.77
CA LEU A 422 17.02 -23.15 3.14
C LEU A 422 17.17 -24.31 4.15
N THR A 423 16.70 -25.50 3.80
CA THR A 423 16.88 -26.72 4.59
C THR A 423 18.27 -27.33 4.46
N ASP A 424 18.95 -27.13 3.33
CA ASP A 424 20.30 -27.64 3.05
C ASP A 424 21.44 -26.70 3.48
N ALA A 425 21.13 -25.46 3.93
CA ALA A 425 22.15 -24.55 4.43
C ALA A 425 22.69 -25.02 5.79
N PRO A 426 24.01 -25.27 5.96
CA PRO A 426 24.57 -25.65 7.24
C PRO A 426 24.27 -24.58 8.29
N PRO A 427 24.00 -24.97 9.57
CA PRO A 427 23.69 -24.01 10.62
C PRO A 427 24.81 -22.98 10.75
N ALA A 428 24.45 -21.70 10.71
CA ALA A 428 25.37 -20.56 10.73
C ALA A 428 26.19 -20.42 12.04
N ASP A 429 26.01 -21.34 12.99
CA ASP A 429 26.68 -21.39 14.30
C ASP A 429 27.60 -22.60 14.47
N ALA A 430 28.01 -23.27 13.40
CA ALA A 430 29.15 -24.18 13.49
C ALA A 430 30.43 -23.36 13.64
N ALA A 431 30.63 -22.78 14.82
CA ALA A 431 31.98 -22.32 15.21
C ALA A 431 32.94 -23.51 15.05
N PRO A 432 34.11 -23.34 14.43
CA PRO A 432 35.07 -24.42 14.34
C PRO A 432 35.39 -24.90 15.76
N ALA A 433 35.24 -26.20 16.00
CA ALA A 433 35.60 -26.79 17.27
C ALA A 433 37.04 -26.39 17.60
N PRO A 434 37.32 -25.95 18.85
CA PRO A 434 38.66 -25.61 19.23
C PRO A 434 39.55 -26.86 18.99
N ALA A 435 40.63 -26.65 18.23
CA ALA A 435 41.61 -27.66 17.95
C ALA A 435 42.09 -28.32 19.26
N ALA A 436 41.92 -29.60 19.36
CA ALA A 436 42.42 -30.38 20.47
C ALA A 436 43.95 -30.21 20.52
N SER A 437 44.43 -29.42 21.47
CA SER A 437 45.86 -29.38 21.83
C SER A 437 46.18 -30.63 22.63
N GLY A 438 47.24 -31.26 22.20
CA GLY A 438 47.67 -32.62 22.48
C GLY A 438 47.99 -32.99 23.91
N ALA A 439 47.99 -34.27 24.04
CA ALA A 439 48.89 -35.14 24.75
C ALA A 439 49.25 -34.83 26.23
N GLY A 440 48.82 -35.71 27.08
CA GLY A 440 49.47 -36.03 28.35
C GLY A 440 48.98 -37.35 28.88
N PRO A 441 49.86 -38.25 29.34
CA PRO A 441 49.60 -39.65 29.45
C PRO A 441 49.08 -40.13 30.80
N ASP A 442 48.47 -41.28 30.76
CA ASP A 442 48.52 -42.31 31.77
C ASP A 442 47.80 -42.07 33.10
N ARG A 443 46.68 -42.74 33.32
CA ARG A 443 46.26 -43.31 34.62
C ARG A 443 45.40 -44.57 34.45
N THR A 444 45.94 -45.63 35.05
CA THR A 444 45.46 -46.99 35.25
C THR A 444 43.98 -47.17 35.68
N PRO A 445 43.39 -48.34 35.33
CA PRO A 445 41.98 -48.64 35.66
C PRO A 445 41.77 -49.10 37.11
N VAL A 446 40.69 -48.68 37.74
CA VAL A 446 40.18 -49.20 39.01
C VAL A 446 38.89 -49.95 38.75
N PRO A 447 38.66 -51.10 39.47
CA PRO A 447 37.68 -52.12 39.07
C PRO A 447 36.23 -51.79 39.48
N THR A 448 35.35 -52.38 38.69
CA THR A 448 33.89 -52.44 38.79
C THR A 448 33.38 -53.02 40.11
N ALA A 449 32.35 -52.37 40.69
CA ALA A 449 31.43 -52.96 41.66
C ALA A 449 30.03 -53.06 41.03
N GLY A 450 29.42 -54.20 41.16
CA GLY A 450 28.20 -54.65 40.55
C GLY A 450 26.89 -54.00 41.09
N PRO A 451 25.74 -54.35 40.48
CA PRO A 451 24.48 -53.71 40.74
C PRO A 451 23.74 -54.22 41.95
N PRO A 452 22.92 -53.44 42.65
CA PRO A 452 21.97 -53.97 43.62
C PRO A 452 20.61 -54.30 42.98
N LEU A 453 20.05 -55.31 43.55
CA LEU A 453 18.82 -56.03 43.28
C LEU A 453 17.54 -55.17 43.37
N GLN A 454 16.58 -55.60 42.59
CA GLN A 454 15.15 -55.26 42.71
C GLN A 454 14.61 -55.61 44.08
N GLU A 455 13.78 -54.72 44.63
CA GLU A 455 12.70 -55.12 45.54
C GLU A 455 11.39 -54.45 45.12
N SER A 456 10.40 -55.32 44.99
CA SER A 456 9.00 -55.10 44.76
C SER A 456 8.29 -54.54 45.99
N ARG A 457 7.48 -53.49 45.79
CA ARG A 457 6.08 -53.44 46.29
C ARG A 457 5.33 -52.33 45.59
#